data_2304b74379ee6126d19d44288ab7cc3b
#
_entry.id   2304b74379ee6126d19d44288ab7cc3b
#
_cell.length_a   1.000
_cell.length_b   1.000
_cell.length_c   1.000
_cell.angle_alpha   90.00
_cell.angle_beta   90.00
_cell.angle_gamma   90.00
#
_symmetry.space_group_name_H-M   'P 1'
#
loop_
_entity.id
_entity.type
_entity.pdbx_description
1 polymer ?
#
loop_
_entity_poly.entity_id
_entity_poly.type
_entity_poly.pdbx_seq_one_letter_code
_entity_poly.pdbx_strand_id
1 'polypeptide(L)'
;MLHAPGSLLFSVPSAYLPPNFDPTRPVALIAGRGLYPGITAAAIRAAGVPLRLIAMDDETEPELIASFPASERVSLNVGQVGKMLDTLKNFGAGYALMAGQVKPKKLFHGLTPDLKAAAILFKLKRRNAETILGAIAEEIEKIGVTLLDARAFIDEQIAVAGNMSGVKLPTDSEYLDHGIHIAREMARLDVGQGCVVRKGTVLAVEAFEGTDAMLRRAGTFKTDETLFVKTVKARQDFRFDVPVFGRRTLATMKEAGIAAAALEAGKVIILEKPTVLKEAKSLGIALHGF
;
A
#
# COMPACT_ATOMS: atom_id res chain seq x y z
N MET A 1 -4.22 -49.35 18.03
CA MET A 1 -3.32 -48.23 17.64
C MET A 1 -4.12 -47.24 16.82
N LEU A 2 -4.58 -46.19 17.48
CA LEU A 2 -5.33 -45.09 16.82
C LEU A 2 -4.31 -44.09 16.30
N HIS A 3 -4.25 -43.93 14.98
CA HIS A 3 -3.50 -42.85 14.34
C HIS A 3 -4.16 -41.51 14.68
N ALA A 4 -3.42 -40.63 15.36
CA ALA A 4 -3.80 -39.25 15.50
C ALA A 4 -3.85 -38.58 14.11
N PRO A 5 -4.86 -37.77 13.79
CA PRO A 5 -4.87 -37.03 12.54
C PRO A 5 -3.71 -36.02 12.57
N GLY A 6 -2.82 -36.16 11.60
CA GLY A 6 -1.72 -35.20 11.38
C GLY A 6 -2.25 -33.78 11.32
N SER A 7 -1.68 -32.90 12.12
CA SER A 7 -1.88 -31.47 12.02
C SER A 7 -1.46 -31.04 10.62
N LEU A 8 -2.43 -30.67 9.79
CA LEU A 8 -2.18 -29.86 8.59
C LEU A 8 -1.56 -28.55 9.08
N LEU A 9 -0.25 -28.48 9.06
CA LEU A 9 0.48 -27.22 9.15
C LEU A 9 0.07 -26.41 7.91
N PHE A 10 -0.93 -25.56 8.07
CA PHE A 10 -1.20 -24.51 7.12
C PHE A 10 0.02 -23.58 7.14
N SER A 11 0.93 -23.81 6.22
CA SER A 11 1.96 -22.85 5.89
C SER A 11 1.23 -21.63 5.34
N VAL A 12 1.09 -20.58 6.14
CA VAL A 12 0.63 -19.28 5.66
C VAL A 12 1.83 -18.66 4.93
N PRO A 13 1.90 -18.75 3.60
CA PRO A 13 3.12 -18.38 2.88
C PRO A 13 3.09 -16.89 2.57
N SER A 14 3.56 -16.06 3.50
CA SER A 14 3.86 -14.66 3.17
C SER A 14 5.22 -14.28 3.76
N ALA A 15 6.10 -13.77 2.92
CA ALA A 15 7.43 -13.31 3.31
C ALA A 15 7.39 -12.06 4.22
N TYR A 16 6.22 -11.44 4.35
CA TYR A 16 6.02 -10.20 5.12
C TYR A 16 5.35 -10.42 6.47
N LEU A 17 5.08 -11.67 6.85
CA LEU A 17 4.59 -11.99 8.18
C LEU A 17 5.74 -12.08 9.20
N PRO A 18 5.50 -11.70 10.47
CA PRO A 18 6.51 -11.88 11.50
C PRO A 18 6.81 -13.38 11.72
N PRO A 19 8.04 -13.74 12.10
CA PRO A 19 8.44 -15.16 12.27
C PRO A 19 7.59 -15.94 13.28
N ASN A 20 6.99 -15.24 14.24
CA ASN A 20 6.14 -15.80 15.30
C ASN A 20 4.65 -15.56 15.02
N PHE A 21 4.25 -15.41 13.77
CA PHE A 21 2.84 -15.25 13.39
C PHE A 21 2.04 -16.51 13.78
N ASP A 22 0.98 -16.29 14.55
CA ASP A 22 0.04 -17.35 14.97
C ASP A 22 -1.24 -17.24 14.10
N PRO A 23 -1.46 -18.18 13.15
CA PRO A 23 -2.61 -18.12 12.25
C PRO A 23 -3.95 -18.41 12.95
N THR A 24 -3.96 -18.82 14.21
CA THR A 24 -5.20 -19.04 14.98
C THR A 24 -5.76 -17.75 15.58
N ARG A 25 -4.93 -16.70 15.70
CA ARG A 25 -5.33 -15.41 16.23
C ARG A 25 -5.95 -14.52 15.15
N PRO A 26 -7.06 -13.80 15.44
CA PRO A 26 -7.70 -12.97 14.45
C PRO A 26 -6.80 -11.83 13.95
N VAL A 27 -6.86 -11.57 12.64
CA VAL A 27 -6.37 -10.35 12.00
C VAL A 27 -7.53 -9.36 11.87
N ALA A 28 -7.38 -8.14 12.39
CA ALA A 28 -8.31 -7.05 12.16
C ALA A 28 -7.83 -6.19 10.98
N LEU A 29 -8.55 -6.21 9.87
CA LEU A 29 -8.30 -5.37 8.71
C LEU A 29 -8.91 -3.99 8.95
N ILE A 30 -8.06 -2.96 9.07
CA ILE A 30 -8.44 -1.55 9.12
C ILE A 30 -8.47 -1.07 7.67
N ALA A 31 -9.69 -0.95 7.12
CA ALA A 31 -9.91 -0.77 5.70
C ALA A 31 -10.21 0.69 5.34
N GLY A 32 -9.36 1.28 4.51
CA GLY A 32 -9.63 2.52 3.79
C GLY A 32 -10.34 2.23 2.45
N ARG A 33 -10.20 3.17 1.50
CA ARG A 33 -10.83 3.08 0.18
C ARG A 33 -9.97 2.31 -0.83
N GLY A 34 -10.63 1.91 -1.92
CA GLY A 34 -10.04 1.31 -3.11
C GLY A 34 -9.96 -0.20 -3.05
N LEU A 35 -9.35 -0.80 -4.07
CA LEU A 35 -9.31 -2.25 -4.26
C LEU A 35 -8.42 -2.97 -3.24
N TYR A 36 -7.42 -2.28 -2.68
CA TYR A 36 -6.42 -2.89 -1.83
C TYR A 36 -7.01 -3.63 -0.61
N PRO A 37 -7.95 -3.06 0.18
CA PRO A 37 -8.55 -3.77 1.30
C PRO A 37 -9.27 -5.05 0.87
N GLY A 38 -9.96 -5.03 -0.27
CA GLY A 38 -10.66 -6.20 -0.81
C GLY A 38 -9.70 -7.33 -1.20
N ILE A 39 -8.60 -7.00 -1.87
CA ILE A 39 -7.55 -7.95 -2.24
C ILE A 39 -6.93 -8.57 -0.99
N THR A 40 -6.61 -7.75 0.02
CA THR A 40 -6.03 -8.21 1.28
C THR A 40 -7.01 -9.11 2.05
N ALA A 41 -8.28 -8.73 2.13
CA ALA A 41 -9.30 -9.55 2.79
C ALA A 41 -9.46 -10.93 2.12
N ALA A 42 -9.48 -10.97 0.79
CA ALA A 42 -9.53 -12.22 0.04
C ALA A 42 -8.32 -13.11 0.32
N ALA A 43 -7.13 -12.53 0.35
CA ALA A 43 -5.89 -13.26 0.62
C ALA A 43 -5.83 -13.82 2.05
N ILE A 44 -6.23 -13.04 3.06
CA ILE A 44 -6.29 -13.51 4.46
C ILE A 44 -7.31 -14.65 4.61
N ARG A 45 -8.48 -14.54 3.97
CA ARG A 45 -9.49 -15.62 3.95
C ARG A 45 -8.96 -16.88 3.27
N ALA A 46 -8.28 -16.73 2.13
CA ALA A 46 -7.66 -17.85 1.42
C ALA A 46 -6.58 -18.56 2.26
N ALA A 47 -5.89 -17.82 3.11
CA ALA A 47 -4.93 -18.37 4.08
C ALA A 47 -5.58 -19.06 5.29
N GLY A 48 -6.91 -19.04 5.40
CA GLY A 48 -7.65 -19.65 6.52
C GLY A 48 -7.50 -18.93 7.86
N VAL A 49 -7.01 -17.70 7.87
CA VAL A 49 -6.81 -16.91 9.08
C VAL A 49 -8.12 -16.21 9.47
N PRO A 50 -8.52 -16.24 10.75
CA PRO A 50 -9.71 -15.53 11.22
C PRO A 50 -9.58 -14.03 10.94
N LEU A 51 -10.59 -13.46 10.28
CA LEU A 51 -10.55 -12.07 9.81
C LEU A 51 -11.70 -11.26 10.42
N ARG A 52 -11.40 -10.02 10.84
CA ARG A 52 -12.34 -9.02 11.33
C ARG A 52 -12.17 -7.74 10.53
N LEU A 53 -13.24 -6.95 10.38
CA LEU A 53 -13.21 -5.71 9.62
C LEU A 53 -13.47 -4.50 10.52
N ILE A 54 -12.56 -3.53 10.46
CA ILE A 54 -12.78 -2.16 10.91
C ILE A 54 -12.87 -1.30 9.65
N ALA A 55 -14.09 -0.96 9.26
CA ALA A 55 -14.36 -0.14 8.09
C ALA A 55 -14.27 1.35 8.47
N MET A 56 -13.69 2.18 7.62
CA MET A 56 -13.70 3.63 7.76
C MET A 56 -14.90 4.20 7.02
N ASP A 57 -15.76 4.93 7.76
CA ASP A 57 -16.97 5.55 7.22
C ASP A 57 -16.66 6.43 6.01
N ASP A 58 -17.45 6.26 4.93
CA ASP A 58 -17.32 6.93 3.62
C ASP A 58 -15.96 6.70 2.90
N GLU A 59 -15.14 5.77 3.39
CA GLU A 59 -13.89 5.39 2.75
C GLU A 59 -13.92 3.93 2.28
N THR A 60 -14.33 3.00 3.14
CA THR A 60 -14.37 1.56 2.80
C THR A 60 -15.49 1.27 1.80
N GLU A 61 -15.18 0.47 0.79
CA GLU A 61 -16.14 0.09 -0.24
C GLU A 61 -17.32 -0.69 0.36
N PRO A 62 -18.58 -0.34 0.02
CA PRO A 62 -19.78 -0.97 0.59
C PRO A 62 -19.82 -2.49 0.38
N GLU A 63 -19.33 -2.98 -0.76
CA GLU A 63 -19.27 -4.39 -1.11
C GLU A 63 -18.34 -5.16 -0.15
N LEU A 64 -17.22 -4.56 0.24
CA LEU A 64 -16.32 -5.15 1.22
C LEU A 64 -17.00 -5.23 2.59
N ILE A 65 -17.67 -4.15 3.02
CA ILE A 65 -18.42 -4.14 4.29
C ILE A 65 -19.49 -5.22 4.28
N ALA A 66 -20.27 -5.33 3.20
CA ALA A 66 -21.33 -6.32 3.06
C ALA A 66 -20.82 -7.77 3.06
N SER A 67 -19.57 -8.00 2.68
CA SER A 67 -18.93 -9.32 2.65
C SER A 67 -18.59 -9.91 4.02
N PHE A 68 -18.78 -9.15 5.10
CA PHE A 68 -18.51 -9.59 6.48
C PHE A 68 -19.83 -9.74 7.26
N PRO A 69 -19.99 -10.79 8.09
CA PRO A 69 -21.08 -10.88 9.07
C PRO A 69 -21.12 -9.67 10.00
N ALA A 70 -22.30 -9.28 10.48
CA ALA A 70 -22.44 -8.12 11.37
C ALA A 70 -21.61 -8.25 12.67
N SER A 71 -21.41 -9.47 13.17
CA SER A 71 -20.61 -9.76 14.35
C SER A 71 -19.09 -9.63 14.12
N GLU A 72 -18.65 -9.55 12.86
CA GLU A 72 -17.24 -9.54 12.47
C GLU A 72 -16.80 -8.21 11.86
N ARG A 73 -17.68 -7.21 11.88
CA ARG A 73 -17.39 -5.89 11.32
C ARG A 73 -17.86 -4.75 12.22
N VAL A 74 -17.13 -3.66 12.20
CA VAL A 74 -17.51 -2.38 12.83
C VAL A 74 -17.16 -1.26 11.87
N SER A 75 -18.04 -0.25 11.74
CA SER A 75 -17.76 0.98 11.00
C SER A 75 -17.45 2.10 11.96
N LEU A 76 -16.40 2.87 11.66
CA LEU A 76 -15.88 3.94 12.49
C LEU A 76 -15.49 5.16 11.65
N ASN A 77 -15.65 6.34 12.20
CA ASN A 77 -15.06 7.54 11.62
C ASN A 77 -13.53 7.57 11.83
N VAL A 78 -12.81 8.13 10.87
CA VAL A 78 -11.33 8.20 10.87
C VAL A 78 -10.76 8.81 12.16
N GLY A 79 -11.49 9.74 12.81
CA GLY A 79 -11.07 10.36 14.07
C GLY A 79 -11.35 9.56 15.36
N GLN A 80 -11.95 8.36 15.26
CA GLN A 80 -12.35 7.57 16.43
C GLN A 80 -11.29 6.55 16.83
N VAL A 81 -10.08 7.03 17.16
CA VAL A 81 -8.94 6.17 17.50
C VAL A 81 -9.18 5.35 18.77
N GLY A 82 -9.76 5.94 19.81
CA GLY A 82 -10.10 5.22 21.05
C GLY A 82 -11.07 4.07 20.78
N LYS A 83 -12.17 4.35 20.03
CA LYS A 83 -13.12 3.30 19.63
C LYS A 83 -12.48 2.21 18.78
N MET A 84 -11.54 2.57 17.90
CA MET A 84 -10.78 1.59 17.11
C MET A 84 -9.96 0.66 18.00
N LEU A 85 -9.25 1.20 18.99
CA LEU A 85 -8.47 0.42 19.96
C LEU A 85 -9.37 -0.51 20.80
N ASP A 86 -10.53 -0.02 21.25
CA ASP A 86 -11.51 -0.85 21.98
C ASP A 86 -12.10 -1.95 21.06
N THR A 87 -12.36 -1.64 19.79
CA THR A 87 -12.84 -2.63 18.82
C THR A 87 -11.80 -3.73 18.57
N LEU A 88 -10.52 -3.38 18.46
CA LEU A 88 -9.43 -4.37 18.34
C LEU A 88 -9.40 -5.34 19.53
N LYS A 89 -9.57 -4.83 20.76
CA LYS A 89 -9.65 -5.65 21.98
C LYS A 89 -10.89 -6.55 21.96
N ASN A 90 -12.07 -5.98 21.62
CA ASN A 90 -13.34 -6.72 21.58
C ASN A 90 -13.34 -7.82 20.52
N PHE A 91 -12.63 -7.66 19.42
CA PHE A 91 -12.41 -8.69 18.41
C PHE A 91 -11.42 -9.78 18.85
N GLY A 92 -10.74 -9.61 19.98
CA GLY A 92 -9.65 -10.49 20.39
C GLY A 92 -8.51 -10.51 19.38
N ALA A 93 -8.31 -9.40 18.67
CA ALA A 93 -7.34 -9.32 17.59
C ALA A 93 -5.92 -9.57 18.11
N GLY A 94 -5.23 -10.51 17.51
CA GLY A 94 -3.80 -10.72 17.72
C GLY A 94 -2.97 -9.79 16.86
N TYR A 95 -3.54 -9.45 15.72
CA TYR A 95 -2.90 -8.65 14.68
C TYR A 95 -3.86 -7.62 14.12
N ALA A 96 -3.32 -6.51 13.64
CA ALA A 96 -4.02 -5.55 12.80
C ALA A 96 -3.27 -5.36 11.48
N LEU A 97 -3.97 -5.05 10.41
CA LEU A 97 -3.40 -4.73 9.11
C LEU A 97 -4.13 -3.52 8.54
N MET A 98 -3.38 -2.50 8.13
CA MET A 98 -3.94 -1.31 7.49
C MET A 98 -3.84 -1.44 5.98
N ALA A 99 -4.96 -1.31 5.26
CA ALA A 99 -4.99 -1.35 3.81
C ALA A 99 -5.91 -0.28 3.22
N GLY A 100 -5.53 0.27 2.09
CA GLY A 100 -6.30 1.30 1.38
C GLY A 100 -5.90 2.72 1.74
N GLN A 101 -6.59 3.68 1.13
CA GLN A 101 -6.33 5.10 1.31
C GLN A 101 -7.41 5.75 2.16
N VAL A 102 -7.04 6.81 2.87
CA VAL A 102 -7.97 7.74 3.53
C VAL A 102 -7.78 9.11 2.89
N LYS A 103 -8.87 9.80 2.56
CA LYS A 103 -8.79 11.15 1.96
C LYS A 103 -8.01 12.09 2.87
N PRO A 104 -6.98 12.81 2.36
CA PRO A 104 -6.20 13.75 3.17
C PRO A 104 -7.08 14.79 3.88
N LYS A 105 -8.15 15.27 3.22
CA LYS A 105 -9.09 16.21 3.84
C LYS A 105 -9.72 15.66 5.12
N LYS A 106 -9.99 14.35 5.19
CA LYS A 106 -10.54 13.70 6.39
C LYS A 106 -9.51 13.53 7.50
N LEU A 107 -8.21 13.46 7.18
CA LEU A 107 -7.14 13.42 8.18
C LEU A 107 -6.86 14.79 8.82
N PHE A 108 -7.16 15.88 8.10
CA PHE A 108 -6.76 17.24 8.52
C PHE A 108 -7.92 18.20 8.76
N HIS A 109 -9.10 17.96 8.16
CA HIS A 109 -10.26 18.85 8.24
C HIS A 109 -11.56 18.07 8.42
N GLY A 110 -12.42 18.53 9.33
CA GLY A 110 -13.75 17.93 9.55
C GLY A 110 -13.76 16.67 10.40
N LEU A 111 -12.63 16.32 11.05
CA LEU A 111 -12.61 15.28 12.06
C LEU A 111 -13.31 15.78 13.33
N THR A 112 -14.19 14.95 13.88
CA THR A 112 -14.56 15.00 15.30
C THR A 112 -13.71 13.97 16.04
N PRO A 113 -12.46 14.34 16.42
CA PRO A 113 -11.57 13.39 17.08
C PRO A 113 -12.14 13.02 18.45
N ASP A 114 -12.06 11.72 18.78
CA ASP A 114 -12.29 11.33 20.17
C ASP A 114 -11.14 11.81 21.08
N LEU A 115 -11.29 11.64 22.38
CA LEU A 115 -10.30 12.10 23.37
C LEU A 115 -8.90 11.50 23.09
N LYS A 116 -8.85 10.25 22.61
CA LYS A 116 -7.58 9.58 22.30
C LYS A 116 -6.91 10.19 21.08
N ALA A 117 -7.65 10.38 20.00
CA ALA A 117 -7.15 11.04 18.79
C ALA A 117 -6.70 12.48 19.08
N ALA A 118 -7.49 13.23 19.87
CA ALA A 118 -7.13 14.59 20.27
C ALA A 118 -5.82 14.62 21.07
N ALA A 119 -5.64 13.69 22.01
CA ALA A 119 -4.41 13.58 22.81
C ALA A 119 -3.18 13.23 21.94
N ILE A 120 -3.34 12.35 20.92
CA ILE A 120 -2.28 12.04 19.96
C ILE A 120 -1.90 13.29 19.17
N LEU A 121 -2.88 13.96 18.56
CA LEU A 121 -2.66 15.16 17.75
C LEU A 121 -2.00 16.30 18.54
N PHE A 122 -2.33 16.43 19.82
CA PHE A 122 -1.72 17.44 20.70
C PHE A 122 -0.24 17.20 20.95
N LYS A 123 0.19 15.94 21.05
CA LYS A 123 1.60 15.55 21.30
C LYS A 123 2.50 15.65 20.06
N LEU A 124 1.92 15.64 18.85
CA LEU A 124 2.69 15.64 17.60
C LEU A 124 3.25 17.02 17.29
N LYS A 125 4.59 17.11 17.14
CA LYS A 125 5.28 18.33 16.70
C LYS A 125 5.05 18.62 15.20
N ARG A 126 4.91 17.57 14.38
CA ARG A 126 4.56 17.64 12.97
C ARG A 126 3.28 16.85 12.76
N ARG A 127 2.35 17.38 11.94
CA ARG A 127 1.03 16.77 11.68
C ARG A 127 0.91 16.41 10.20
N ASN A 128 1.76 15.51 9.74
CA ASN A 128 1.62 14.88 8.43
C ASN A 128 1.02 13.48 8.59
N ALA A 129 0.62 12.84 7.48
CA ALA A 129 -0.01 11.53 7.51
C ALA A 129 0.90 10.47 8.18
N GLU A 130 2.19 10.49 7.90
CA GLU A 130 3.17 9.54 8.43
C GLU A 130 3.27 9.63 9.96
N THR A 131 3.39 10.84 10.52
CA THR A 131 3.50 11.02 11.98
C THR A 131 2.20 10.68 12.71
N ILE A 132 1.03 10.96 12.10
CA ILE A 132 -0.27 10.60 12.67
C ILE A 132 -0.45 9.08 12.66
N LEU A 133 -0.21 8.42 11.52
CA LEU A 133 -0.35 6.97 11.40
C LEU A 133 0.68 6.22 12.24
N GLY A 134 1.91 6.73 12.34
CA GLY A 134 2.94 6.20 13.24
C GLY A 134 2.50 6.23 14.71
N ALA A 135 1.94 7.34 15.17
CA ALA A 135 1.43 7.45 16.54
C ALA A 135 0.22 6.51 16.79
N ILE A 136 -0.64 6.31 15.79
CA ILE A 136 -1.73 5.34 15.87
C ILE A 136 -1.17 3.92 15.94
N ALA A 137 -0.16 3.59 15.14
CA ALA A 137 0.53 2.31 15.16
C ALA A 137 1.11 1.99 16.54
N GLU A 138 1.78 2.96 17.18
CA GLU A 138 2.28 2.81 18.54
C GLU A 138 1.17 2.52 19.56
N GLU A 139 0.01 3.18 19.43
CA GLU A 139 -1.12 2.93 20.34
C GLU A 139 -1.75 1.54 20.13
N ILE A 140 -1.78 1.02 18.90
CA ILE A 140 -2.21 -0.35 18.60
C ILE A 140 -1.25 -1.36 19.27
N GLU A 141 0.05 -1.15 19.17
CA GLU A 141 1.05 -2.04 19.78
C GLU A 141 1.01 -1.99 21.32
N LYS A 142 0.73 -0.83 21.92
CA LYS A 142 0.57 -0.71 23.38
C LYS A 142 -0.56 -1.54 23.96
N ILE A 143 -1.58 -1.86 23.19
CA ILE A 143 -2.69 -2.72 23.62
C ILE A 143 -2.43 -4.22 23.36
N GLY A 144 -1.22 -4.59 22.93
CA GLY A 144 -0.81 -5.98 22.68
C GLY A 144 -1.27 -6.55 21.33
N VAL A 145 -1.66 -5.68 20.38
CA VAL A 145 -2.00 -6.05 19.00
C VAL A 145 -0.80 -5.72 18.12
N THR A 146 -0.27 -6.71 17.38
CA THR A 146 0.84 -6.49 16.45
C THR A 146 0.32 -5.91 15.14
N LEU A 147 0.82 -4.73 14.75
CA LEU A 147 0.52 -4.15 13.44
C LEU A 147 1.40 -4.79 12.38
N LEU A 148 0.79 -5.53 11.45
CA LEU A 148 1.47 -6.24 10.39
C LEU A 148 2.00 -5.31 9.31
N ASP A 149 3.02 -5.76 8.58
CA ASP A 149 3.41 -5.17 7.31
C ASP A 149 2.22 -5.22 6.35
N ALA A 150 1.88 -4.11 5.74
CA ALA A 150 0.72 -4.01 4.86
C ALA A 150 0.85 -4.86 3.57
N ARG A 151 2.05 -5.36 3.25
CA ARG A 151 2.28 -6.33 2.16
C ARG A 151 1.95 -7.78 2.55
N ALA A 152 1.73 -8.04 3.84
CA ALA A 152 1.42 -9.38 4.32
C ALA A 152 0.22 -9.98 3.59
N PHE A 153 0.29 -11.28 3.28
CA PHE A 153 -0.69 -12.08 2.55
C PHE A 153 -0.83 -11.79 1.05
N ILE A 154 -0.25 -10.71 0.53
CA ILE A 154 -0.41 -10.31 -0.87
C ILE A 154 0.91 -10.35 -1.66
N ASP A 155 1.79 -11.28 -1.34
CA ASP A 155 3.11 -11.47 -1.98
C ASP A 155 3.02 -11.49 -3.51
N GLU A 156 1.97 -12.11 -4.05
CA GLU A 156 1.72 -12.16 -5.49
C GLU A 156 1.47 -10.78 -6.14
N GLN A 157 1.07 -9.79 -5.35
CA GLN A 157 0.84 -8.43 -5.80
C GLN A 157 2.11 -7.57 -5.77
N ILE A 158 3.23 -8.07 -5.24
CA ILE A 158 4.46 -7.30 -5.08
C ILE A 158 5.25 -7.29 -6.38
N ALA A 159 5.85 -6.14 -6.72
CA ALA A 159 6.77 -6.02 -7.84
C ALA A 159 7.96 -6.96 -7.67
N VAL A 160 8.35 -7.65 -8.73
CA VAL A 160 9.51 -8.57 -8.77
C VAL A 160 10.58 -8.02 -9.69
N ALA A 161 11.84 -8.42 -9.46
CA ALA A 161 12.97 -7.97 -10.28
C ALA A 161 12.84 -8.41 -11.74
N GLY A 162 13.35 -7.59 -12.64
CA GLY A 162 13.40 -7.85 -14.07
C GLY A 162 12.15 -7.40 -14.84
N ASN A 163 12.01 -7.89 -16.05
CA ASN A 163 10.91 -7.51 -16.95
C ASN A 163 9.61 -8.23 -16.56
N MET A 164 8.62 -7.47 -16.07
CA MET A 164 7.35 -8.03 -15.62
C MET A 164 6.27 -8.07 -16.72
N SER A 165 6.22 -7.08 -17.62
CA SER A 165 5.18 -7.00 -18.65
C SER A 165 5.49 -7.74 -19.94
N GLY A 166 6.73 -8.22 -20.12
CA GLY A 166 7.20 -8.79 -21.37
C GLY A 166 7.45 -7.78 -22.49
N VAL A 167 7.30 -6.47 -22.22
CA VAL A 167 7.66 -5.37 -23.12
C VAL A 167 9.10 -4.95 -22.82
N LYS A 168 9.93 -4.79 -23.86
CA LYS A 168 11.33 -4.35 -23.68
C LYS A 168 11.37 -2.90 -23.18
N LEU A 169 12.24 -2.63 -22.21
CA LEU A 169 12.52 -1.26 -21.78
C LEU A 169 13.02 -0.43 -22.96
N PRO A 170 12.46 0.77 -23.19
CA PRO A 170 12.87 1.64 -24.29
C PRO A 170 14.10 2.50 -23.93
N THR A 171 14.86 2.11 -22.92
CA THR A 171 16.00 2.88 -22.41
C THR A 171 17.17 1.97 -22.03
N ASP A 172 18.37 2.49 -22.05
CA ASP A 172 19.58 1.80 -21.66
C ASP A 172 19.69 1.71 -20.12
N SER A 173 20.48 0.75 -19.64
CA SER A 173 20.66 0.52 -18.19
C SER A 173 21.21 1.75 -17.47
N GLU A 174 22.10 2.51 -18.09
CA GLU A 174 22.67 3.75 -17.52
C GLU A 174 21.58 4.78 -17.19
N TYR A 175 20.61 4.96 -18.08
CA TYR A 175 19.50 5.89 -17.85
C TYR A 175 18.47 5.35 -16.84
N LEU A 176 18.31 4.03 -16.78
CA LEU A 176 17.53 3.39 -15.72
C LEU A 176 18.19 3.66 -14.34
N ASP A 177 19.48 3.41 -14.22
CA ASP A 177 20.25 3.63 -12.98
C ASP A 177 20.24 5.08 -12.56
N HIS A 178 20.36 6.01 -13.52
CA HIS A 178 20.21 7.44 -13.25
C HIS A 178 18.83 7.77 -12.69
N GLY A 179 17.75 7.27 -13.32
CA GLY A 179 16.39 7.47 -12.84
C GLY A 179 16.16 6.91 -11.44
N ILE A 180 16.70 5.73 -11.16
CA ILE A 180 16.64 5.10 -9.83
C ILE A 180 17.38 5.98 -8.79
N HIS A 181 18.58 6.47 -9.15
CA HIS A 181 19.35 7.36 -8.27
C HIS A 181 18.56 8.63 -7.93
N ILE A 182 18.01 9.31 -8.93
CA ILE A 182 17.18 10.51 -8.72
C ILE A 182 15.97 10.21 -7.82
N ALA A 183 15.22 9.15 -8.11
CA ALA A 183 14.04 8.79 -7.31
C ALA A 183 14.42 8.53 -5.83
N ARG A 184 15.54 7.82 -5.59
CA ARG A 184 16.03 7.53 -4.24
C ARG A 184 16.48 8.80 -3.50
N GLU A 185 17.16 9.74 -4.18
CA GLU A 185 17.55 11.00 -3.55
C GLU A 185 16.33 11.87 -3.21
N MET A 186 15.32 11.94 -4.08
CA MET A 186 14.08 12.65 -3.78
C MET A 186 13.33 12.02 -2.59
N ALA A 187 13.31 10.69 -2.52
CA ALA A 187 12.74 9.96 -1.38
C ALA A 187 13.52 10.19 -0.08
N ARG A 188 14.87 10.26 -0.15
CA ARG A 188 15.73 10.57 1.00
C ARG A 188 15.49 11.98 1.54
N LEU A 189 15.21 12.94 0.67
CA LEU A 189 14.89 14.32 1.03
C LEU A 189 13.42 14.52 1.47
N ASP A 190 12.63 13.45 1.47
CA ASP A 190 11.18 13.48 1.80
C ASP A 190 10.36 14.41 0.89
N VAL A 191 10.77 14.54 -0.38
CA VAL A 191 10.05 15.33 -1.40
C VAL A 191 8.97 14.49 -2.05
N GLY A 192 9.31 13.25 -2.47
CA GLY A 192 8.42 12.31 -3.13
C GLY A 192 9.11 10.99 -3.42
N GLN A 193 8.39 10.04 -4.01
CA GLN A 193 8.88 8.68 -4.22
C GLN A 193 8.91 8.29 -5.71
N GLY A 194 8.75 9.26 -6.60
CA GLY A 194 8.72 9.02 -8.03
C GLY A 194 9.31 10.15 -8.86
N CYS A 195 9.84 9.80 -10.02
CA CYS A 195 10.26 10.76 -11.03
C CYS A 195 10.04 10.21 -12.44
N VAL A 196 9.98 11.10 -13.42
CA VAL A 196 10.02 10.74 -14.84
C VAL A 196 11.33 11.27 -15.42
N VAL A 197 12.07 10.39 -16.08
CA VAL A 197 13.33 10.72 -16.74
C VAL A 197 13.28 10.35 -18.22
N ARG A 198 14.13 11.00 -19.02
CA ARG A 198 14.37 10.71 -20.42
C ARG A 198 15.87 10.88 -20.72
N LYS A 199 16.54 9.83 -21.12
CA LYS A 199 17.97 9.87 -21.55
C LYS A 199 18.84 10.72 -20.61
N GLY A 200 18.77 10.42 -19.29
CA GLY A 200 19.52 11.15 -18.26
C GLY A 200 18.97 12.53 -17.88
N THR A 201 17.88 12.99 -18.50
CA THR A 201 17.23 14.27 -18.13
C THR A 201 16.00 14.02 -17.27
N VAL A 202 15.88 14.68 -16.13
CA VAL A 202 14.69 14.66 -15.28
C VAL A 202 13.61 15.54 -15.89
N LEU A 203 12.47 14.98 -16.23
CA LEU A 203 11.30 15.72 -16.75
C LEU A 203 10.38 16.19 -15.64
N ALA A 204 10.16 15.32 -14.63
CA ALA A 204 9.32 15.64 -13.49
C ALA A 204 9.73 14.83 -12.27
N VAL A 205 9.54 15.40 -11.09
CA VAL A 205 9.63 14.71 -9.79
C VAL A 205 8.29 14.78 -9.10
N GLU A 206 7.92 13.72 -8.42
CA GLU A 206 6.73 13.67 -7.58
C GLU A 206 6.94 14.53 -6.34
N ALA A 207 5.94 15.33 -5.99
CA ALA A 207 5.90 16.10 -4.76
C ALA A 207 4.48 16.06 -4.18
N PHE A 208 4.00 17.16 -3.64
CA PHE A 208 2.68 17.27 -3.03
C PHE A 208 1.52 16.92 -3.97
N GLU A 209 1.69 17.13 -5.29
CA GLU A 209 0.67 16.85 -6.29
C GLU A 209 0.34 15.36 -6.48
N GLY A 210 1.27 14.46 -6.10
CA GLY A 210 1.14 13.02 -6.24
C GLY A 210 1.45 12.47 -7.64
N THR A 211 1.53 11.14 -7.73
CA THR A 211 2.03 10.41 -8.91
C THR A 211 1.28 10.76 -10.21
N ASP A 212 -0.06 10.74 -10.20
CA ASP A 212 -0.83 10.94 -11.45
C ASP A 212 -0.66 12.34 -12.02
N ALA A 213 -0.62 13.38 -11.19
CA ALA A 213 -0.42 14.75 -11.63
C ALA A 213 1.01 14.96 -12.15
N MET A 214 2.00 14.37 -11.49
CA MET A 214 3.40 14.39 -11.95
C MET A 214 3.53 13.71 -13.32
N LEU A 215 2.92 12.54 -13.54
CA LEU A 215 2.94 11.86 -14.84
C LEU A 215 2.32 12.71 -15.96
N ARG A 216 1.15 13.33 -15.71
CA ARG A 216 0.52 14.23 -16.69
C ARG A 216 1.40 15.44 -17.00
N ARG A 217 2.04 16.01 -15.97
CA ARG A 217 2.98 17.13 -16.16
C ARG A 217 4.19 16.71 -17.01
N ALA A 218 4.75 15.53 -16.77
CA ALA A 218 5.82 14.99 -17.63
C ALA A 218 5.36 14.80 -19.08
N GLY A 219 4.12 14.33 -19.29
CA GLY A 219 3.53 14.15 -20.62
C GLY A 219 3.35 15.42 -21.43
N THR A 220 3.30 16.62 -20.79
CA THR A 220 3.19 17.90 -21.52
C THR A 220 4.41 18.20 -22.40
N PHE A 221 5.56 17.59 -22.11
CA PHE A 221 6.78 17.76 -22.92
C PHE A 221 6.73 17.00 -24.25
N LYS A 222 5.74 16.11 -24.46
CA LYS A 222 5.50 15.36 -25.72
C LYS A 222 6.77 14.71 -26.27
N THR A 223 7.51 14.01 -25.43
CA THR A 223 8.77 13.35 -25.75
C THR A 223 8.65 11.83 -25.69
N ASP A 224 9.60 11.12 -26.29
CA ASP A 224 9.71 9.67 -26.34
C ASP A 224 10.63 9.07 -25.25
N GLU A 225 10.75 7.74 -25.20
CA GLU A 225 11.67 7.00 -24.35
C GLU A 225 11.62 7.43 -22.87
N THR A 226 10.42 7.80 -22.41
CA THR A 226 10.21 8.26 -21.04
C THR A 226 10.10 7.10 -20.09
N LEU A 227 10.78 7.21 -18.96
CA LEU A 227 10.79 6.22 -17.88
C LEU A 227 10.26 6.85 -16.59
N PHE A 228 9.18 6.32 -16.07
CA PHE A 228 8.72 6.58 -14.70
C PHE A 228 9.45 5.65 -13.74
N VAL A 229 10.07 6.19 -12.70
CA VAL A 229 10.69 5.40 -11.63
C VAL A 229 9.93 5.63 -10.33
N LYS A 230 9.55 4.54 -9.64
CA LYS A 230 8.90 4.58 -8.34
C LYS A 230 9.67 3.76 -7.32
N THR A 231 10.10 4.42 -6.26
CA THR A 231 10.88 3.86 -5.15
C THR A 231 10.14 4.00 -3.82
N VAL A 232 10.80 3.70 -2.74
CA VAL A 232 10.34 3.90 -1.35
C VAL A 232 11.33 4.76 -0.58
N LYS A 233 10.89 5.38 0.51
CA LYS A 233 11.76 6.08 1.44
C LYS A 233 12.70 5.08 2.13
N ALA A 234 13.92 5.51 2.47
CA ALA A 234 14.89 4.68 3.19
C ALA A 234 14.35 4.18 4.56
N ARG A 235 13.48 4.98 5.18
CA ARG A 235 12.82 4.65 6.45
C ARG A 235 11.32 4.48 6.27
N GLN A 236 10.91 3.83 5.16
CA GLN A 236 9.50 3.55 4.88
C GLN A 236 8.90 2.67 5.97
N ASP A 237 7.80 3.10 6.58
CA ASP A 237 7.04 2.26 7.49
C ASP A 237 5.97 1.49 6.73
N PHE A 238 6.32 0.26 6.35
CA PHE A 238 5.43 -0.61 5.58
C PHE A 238 4.18 -1.08 6.33
N ARG A 239 4.01 -0.74 7.59
CA ARG A 239 2.79 -1.06 8.32
C ARG A 239 1.59 -0.22 7.86
N PHE A 240 1.83 0.99 7.29
CA PHE A 240 0.76 1.90 6.89
C PHE A 240 1.08 2.80 5.68
N ASP A 241 2.32 2.83 5.21
CA ASP A 241 2.73 3.65 4.05
C ASP A 241 3.42 2.75 3.02
N VAL A 242 2.64 2.22 2.08
CA VAL A 242 3.15 1.33 1.02
C VAL A 242 2.87 1.96 -0.33
N PRO A 243 3.89 2.10 -1.19
CA PRO A 243 3.69 2.61 -2.53
C PRO A 243 2.91 1.60 -3.38
N VAL A 244 1.89 2.11 -4.05
CA VAL A 244 0.98 1.32 -4.88
C VAL A 244 1.09 1.75 -6.33
N PHE A 245 1.10 0.78 -7.24
CA PHE A 245 0.91 0.92 -8.67
C PHE A 245 -0.34 0.15 -9.09
N GLY A 246 -1.14 0.69 -10.00
CA GLY A 246 -2.36 0.02 -10.44
C GLY A 246 -2.83 0.50 -11.81
N ARG A 247 -3.98 -0.01 -12.25
CA ARG A 247 -4.59 0.32 -13.55
C ARG A 247 -4.76 1.82 -13.77
N ARG A 248 -5.10 2.57 -12.72
CA ARG A 248 -5.23 4.04 -12.80
C ARG A 248 -3.90 4.70 -13.17
N THR A 249 -2.79 4.31 -12.53
CA THR A 249 -1.46 4.83 -12.86
C THR A 249 -1.06 4.43 -14.28
N LEU A 250 -1.34 3.18 -14.67
CA LEU A 250 -1.07 2.68 -16.02
C LEU A 250 -1.86 3.49 -17.08
N ALA A 251 -3.14 3.76 -16.84
CA ALA A 251 -3.95 4.60 -17.71
C ALA A 251 -3.39 6.03 -17.83
N THR A 252 -3.01 6.64 -16.70
CA THR A 252 -2.36 7.96 -16.69
C THR A 252 -1.04 7.95 -17.46
N MET A 253 -0.23 6.90 -17.36
CA MET A 253 0.98 6.74 -18.16
C MET A 253 0.67 6.71 -19.64
N LYS A 254 -0.37 5.95 -20.05
CA LYS A 254 -0.80 5.89 -21.46
C LYS A 254 -1.24 7.26 -21.97
N GLU A 255 -2.08 7.97 -21.22
CA GLU A 255 -2.53 9.33 -21.56
C GLU A 255 -1.36 10.32 -21.69
N ALA A 256 -0.39 10.22 -20.78
CA ALA A 256 0.80 11.06 -20.73
C ALA A 256 1.90 10.66 -21.71
N GLY A 257 1.75 9.56 -22.46
CA GLY A 257 2.78 9.05 -23.36
C GLY A 257 4.03 8.52 -22.66
N ILE A 258 3.91 8.07 -21.41
CA ILE A 258 5.03 7.48 -20.66
C ILE A 258 5.21 6.01 -21.08
N ALA A 259 6.39 5.71 -21.66
CA ALA A 259 6.64 4.44 -22.32
C ALA A 259 6.99 3.28 -21.37
N ALA A 260 7.50 3.58 -20.17
CA ALA A 260 7.95 2.56 -19.24
C ALA A 260 7.81 3.00 -17.77
N ALA A 261 7.70 2.00 -16.88
CA ALA A 261 7.86 2.21 -15.44
C ALA A 261 8.88 1.22 -14.86
N ALA A 262 9.75 1.71 -13.99
CA ALA A 262 10.61 0.94 -13.11
C ALA A 262 10.08 1.05 -11.68
N LEU A 263 9.78 -0.10 -11.07
CA LEU A 263 9.18 -0.21 -9.74
C LEU A 263 10.13 -0.95 -8.81
N GLU A 264 10.35 -0.46 -7.59
CA GLU A 264 11.26 -1.11 -6.65
C GLU A 264 10.74 -2.50 -6.24
N ALA A 265 11.48 -3.55 -6.62
CA ALA A 265 11.12 -4.94 -6.37
C ALA A 265 11.07 -5.24 -4.86
N GLY A 266 10.13 -6.09 -4.46
CA GLY A 266 9.87 -6.42 -3.05
C GLY A 266 9.20 -5.31 -2.26
N LYS A 267 8.99 -4.10 -2.83
CA LYS A 267 8.53 -2.93 -2.07
C LYS A 267 7.26 -2.28 -2.61
N VAL A 268 7.08 -2.25 -3.94
CA VAL A 268 5.90 -1.64 -4.57
C VAL A 268 4.81 -2.69 -4.77
N ILE A 269 3.60 -2.40 -4.32
CA ILE A 269 2.41 -3.22 -4.58
C ILE A 269 1.87 -2.88 -5.97
N ILE A 270 1.61 -3.91 -6.79
CA ILE A 270 0.90 -3.79 -8.06
C ILE A 270 -0.50 -4.39 -7.87
N LEU A 271 -1.50 -3.54 -7.63
CA LEU A 271 -2.87 -4.03 -7.41
C LEU A 271 -3.43 -4.69 -8.67
N GLU A 272 -4.02 -5.88 -8.53
CA GLU A 272 -4.47 -6.73 -9.64
C GLU A 272 -3.32 -7.03 -10.62
N LYS A 273 -2.13 -7.34 -10.08
CA LYS A 273 -0.89 -7.49 -10.85
C LYS A 273 -1.05 -8.28 -12.15
N PRO A 274 -1.70 -9.47 -12.20
CA PRO A 274 -1.87 -10.20 -13.47
C PRO A 274 -2.60 -9.37 -14.54
N THR A 275 -3.65 -8.64 -14.15
CA THR A 275 -4.43 -7.77 -15.03
C THR A 275 -3.60 -6.58 -15.51
N VAL A 276 -2.91 -5.91 -14.58
CA VAL A 276 -2.04 -4.75 -14.89
C VAL A 276 -0.93 -5.14 -15.85
N LEU A 277 -0.27 -6.29 -15.66
CA LEU A 277 0.79 -6.76 -16.54
C LEU A 277 0.25 -7.07 -17.95
N LYS A 278 -0.92 -7.69 -18.04
CA LYS A 278 -1.58 -7.96 -19.34
C LYS A 278 -1.96 -6.66 -20.05
N GLU A 279 -2.53 -5.70 -19.36
CA GLU A 279 -2.87 -4.38 -19.90
C GLU A 279 -1.61 -3.61 -20.33
N ALA A 280 -0.56 -3.58 -19.50
CA ALA A 280 0.70 -2.93 -19.84
C ALA A 280 1.29 -3.49 -21.14
N LYS A 281 1.29 -4.83 -21.29
CA LYS A 281 1.71 -5.49 -22.52
C LYS A 281 0.88 -5.06 -23.74
N SER A 282 -0.45 -5.01 -23.61
CA SER A 282 -1.33 -4.62 -24.70
C SER A 282 -1.18 -3.14 -25.09
N LEU A 283 -0.80 -2.29 -24.15
CA LEU A 283 -0.53 -0.87 -24.36
C LEU A 283 0.90 -0.57 -24.85
N GLY A 284 1.77 -1.59 -24.92
CA GLY A 284 3.18 -1.42 -25.25
C GLY A 284 3.99 -0.71 -24.16
N ILE A 285 3.53 -0.73 -22.90
CA ILE A 285 4.21 -0.10 -21.78
C ILE A 285 5.07 -1.13 -21.05
N ALA A 286 6.38 -0.85 -20.93
CA ALA A 286 7.29 -1.70 -20.18
C ALA A 286 7.09 -1.52 -18.68
N LEU A 287 6.96 -2.65 -17.93
CA LEU A 287 7.02 -2.66 -16.47
C LEU A 287 8.21 -3.48 -16.02
N HIS A 288 9.12 -2.86 -15.29
CA HIS A 288 10.39 -3.44 -14.86
C HIS A 288 10.55 -3.32 -13.35
N GLY A 289 11.08 -4.37 -12.70
CA GLY A 289 11.44 -4.32 -11.29
C GLY A 289 12.95 -4.17 -11.10
N PHE A 290 13.39 -3.30 -10.18
CA PHE A 290 14.81 -3.05 -9.88
C PHE A 290 15.14 -3.28 -8.41
#